data_7d39ded7e2e46c1af807923bed77c141
#
_entry.id   7d39ded7e2e46c1af807923bed77c141
#
_cell.length_a   1.000
_cell.length_b   1.000
_cell.length_c   1.000
_cell.angle_alpha   90.00
_cell.angle_beta   90.00
_cell.angle_gamma   90.00
#
_symmetry.space_group_name_H-M   'P 1'
#
loop_
_entity.id
_entity.type
_entity.pdbx_description
1 polymer ?
#
loop_
_entity_poly.entity_id
_entity_poly.type
_entity_poly.pdbx_seq_one_letter_code
_entity_poly.pdbx_strand_id
1 'polypeptide(L)'
;MLIHKKIRHQVSDMLKSSIKGVENIYSGRPLFIDIDQEKTAIAVFLDEISCEEVDLCHHEYTAALNIAIYLKTALGDDALDDIADKIKERLSVAISNDELSENISEMTLISYEYEQDTTNRTWFVSNLKYQIKYED
;
A
#
# COMPACT_ATOMS: atom_id res chain seq x y z
N MET A 1 -4.31 2.92 20.16
CA MET A 1 -3.77 2.28 18.94
C MET A 1 -2.66 3.16 18.39
N LEU A 2 -1.55 2.57 18.04
CA LEU A 2 -0.44 3.31 17.45
C LEU A 2 -0.82 3.88 16.09
N ILE A 3 -0.38 5.10 15.81
CA ILE A 3 -0.71 5.81 14.59
C ILE A 3 -0.35 5.02 13.32
N HIS A 4 0.78 4.31 13.31
CA HIS A 4 1.19 3.49 12.18
C HIS A 4 0.16 2.42 11.83
N LYS A 5 -0.38 1.76 12.85
CA LYS A 5 -1.42 0.74 12.67
C LYS A 5 -2.72 1.35 12.14
N LYS A 6 -3.10 2.51 12.65
CA LYS A 6 -4.30 3.22 12.17
C LYS A 6 -4.20 3.54 10.68
N ILE A 7 -3.05 4.04 10.24
CA ILE A 7 -2.82 4.39 8.83
C ILE A 7 -2.92 3.15 7.95
N ARG A 8 -2.25 2.07 8.31
CA ARG A 8 -2.31 0.83 7.53
C ARG A 8 -3.74 0.32 7.41
N HIS A 9 -4.47 0.31 8.52
CA HIS A 9 -5.87 -0.15 8.52
C HIS A 9 -6.77 0.75 7.68
N GLN A 10 -6.61 2.06 7.80
CA GLN A 10 -7.40 3.01 7.02
C GLN A 10 -7.20 2.81 5.52
N VAL A 11 -5.97 2.70 5.08
CA VAL A 11 -5.66 2.51 3.66
C VAL A 11 -6.13 1.14 3.19
N SER A 12 -5.87 0.07 3.94
CA SER A 12 -6.31 -1.27 3.54
C SER A 12 -7.82 -1.40 3.48
N ASP A 13 -8.55 -0.82 4.43
CA ASP A 13 -10.01 -0.84 4.43
C ASP A 13 -10.59 -0.05 3.24
N MET A 14 -9.98 1.08 2.92
CA MET A 14 -10.35 1.87 1.75
C MET A 14 -10.20 1.07 0.47
N LEU A 15 -9.09 0.35 0.32
CA LEU A 15 -8.84 -0.48 -0.85
C LEU A 15 -9.78 -1.69 -0.91
N LYS A 16 -10.10 -2.30 0.23
CA LYS A 16 -11.05 -3.41 0.29
C LYS A 16 -12.43 -3.02 -0.24
N SER A 17 -12.86 -1.81 0.04
CA SER A 17 -14.17 -1.33 -0.41
C SER A 17 -14.17 -0.86 -1.87
N SER A 18 -13.01 -0.55 -2.44
CA SER A 18 -12.90 0.10 -3.75
C SER A 18 -12.35 -0.81 -4.85
N ILE A 19 -11.46 -1.73 -4.50
CA ILE A 19 -10.79 -2.60 -5.47
C ILE A 19 -11.53 -3.92 -5.55
N LYS A 20 -12.14 -4.17 -6.71
CA LYS A 20 -12.85 -5.41 -7.00
C LYS A 20 -11.91 -6.44 -7.60
N GLY A 21 -12.18 -7.73 -7.37
CA GLY A 21 -11.41 -8.82 -7.96
C GLY A 21 -10.14 -9.21 -7.21
N VAL A 22 -9.84 -8.54 -6.11
CA VAL A 22 -8.75 -8.93 -5.22
C VAL A 22 -9.36 -9.44 -3.93
N GLU A 23 -9.17 -10.72 -3.64
CA GLU A 23 -9.79 -11.36 -2.48
C GLU A 23 -9.12 -10.97 -1.17
N ASN A 24 -7.79 -10.82 -1.18
CA ASN A 24 -7.02 -10.61 0.04
C ASN A 24 -6.22 -9.30 -0.03
N ILE A 25 -6.55 -8.40 0.88
CA ILE A 25 -5.81 -7.15 1.07
C ILE A 25 -5.35 -7.14 2.53
N TYR A 26 -4.04 -7.22 2.73
CA TYR A 26 -3.44 -7.35 4.05
C TYR A 26 -3.02 -6.00 4.60
N SER A 27 -3.30 -5.76 5.87
CA SER A 27 -2.72 -4.64 6.61
C SER A 27 -1.44 -5.13 7.27
N GLY A 28 -0.31 -4.70 6.75
CA GLY A 28 1.01 -5.18 7.12
C GLY A 28 1.51 -6.28 6.19
N ARG A 29 2.73 -6.74 6.42
CA ARG A 29 3.32 -7.80 5.62
C ARG A 29 2.78 -9.16 6.06
N PRO A 30 2.16 -9.93 5.16
CA PRO A 30 1.75 -11.28 5.50
C PRO A 30 2.97 -12.19 5.63
N LEU A 31 2.86 -13.23 6.46
CA LEU A 31 3.92 -14.24 6.58
C LEU A 31 4.08 -15.06 5.30
N PHE A 32 2.96 -15.28 4.63
CA PHE A 32 2.93 -16.10 3.43
C PHE A 32 1.72 -15.76 2.58
N ILE A 33 1.93 -15.70 1.26
CA ILE A 33 0.86 -15.54 0.28
C ILE A 33 0.91 -16.77 -0.63
N ASP A 34 -0.15 -17.57 -0.62
CA ASP A 34 -0.30 -18.70 -1.53
C ASP A 34 -0.89 -18.17 -2.84
N ILE A 35 -0.02 -17.82 -3.77
CA ILE A 35 -0.42 -17.19 -5.02
C ILE A 35 -1.24 -18.12 -5.93
N ASP A 36 -1.10 -19.44 -5.76
CA ASP A 36 -1.90 -20.40 -6.51
C ASP A 36 -3.35 -20.41 -6.05
N GLN A 37 -3.59 -20.21 -4.76
CA GLN A 37 -4.94 -20.14 -4.20
C GLN A 37 -5.52 -18.74 -4.29
N GLU A 38 -4.74 -17.75 -3.93
CA GLU A 38 -5.19 -16.35 -3.88
C GLU A 38 -5.20 -15.68 -5.24
N LYS A 39 -4.30 -16.08 -6.14
CA LYS A 39 -4.10 -15.52 -7.49
C LYS A 39 -3.71 -14.07 -7.52
N THR A 40 -4.31 -13.26 -6.67
CA THR A 40 -4.04 -11.83 -6.53
C THR A 40 -4.14 -11.46 -5.07
N ALA A 41 -3.17 -10.72 -4.56
CA ALA A 41 -3.17 -10.21 -3.19
C ALA A 41 -2.54 -8.82 -3.14
N ILE A 42 -2.93 -8.03 -2.18
CA ILE A 42 -2.35 -6.70 -1.94
C ILE A 42 -1.90 -6.64 -0.49
N ALA A 43 -0.69 -6.14 -0.26
CA ALA A 43 -0.19 -5.87 1.09
C ALA A 43 0.08 -4.37 1.25
N VAL A 44 -0.42 -3.79 2.32
CA VAL A 44 -0.22 -2.39 2.68
C VAL A 44 0.68 -2.34 3.90
N PHE A 45 1.87 -1.76 3.76
CA PHE A 45 2.81 -1.70 4.87
C PHE A 45 3.63 -0.41 4.85
N LEU A 46 4.17 -0.06 6.01
CA LEU A 46 5.04 1.11 6.19
C LEU A 46 6.48 0.64 6.41
N ASP A 47 7.42 1.35 5.82
CA ASP A 47 8.83 1.18 6.11
C ASP A 47 9.56 2.53 6.02
N GLU A 48 10.88 2.52 6.29
CA GLU A 48 11.70 3.73 6.23
C GLU A 48 11.10 4.89 7.04
N ILE A 49 10.59 4.59 8.24
CA ILE A 49 9.94 5.59 9.08
C ILE A 49 11.00 6.42 9.79
N SER A 50 11.01 7.74 9.53
CA SER A 50 11.81 8.69 10.29
C SER A 50 10.90 9.52 11.18
N CYS A 51 11.43 9.87 12.35
CA CYS A 51 10.68 10.59 13.36
C CYS A 51 11.40 11.89 13.69
N GLU A 52 10.64 12.99 13.73
CA GLU A 52 11.15 14.28 14.16
C GLU A 52 10.28 14.80 15.29
N GLU A 53 10.91 15.21 16.40
CA GLU A 53 10.20 15.77 17.53
C GLU A 53 9.88 17.23 17.22
N VAL A 54 8.59 17.55 17.14
CA VAL A 54 8.13 18.91 16.86
C VAL A 54 8.03 19.72 18.16
N ASP A 55 7.53 19.11 19.23
CA ASP A 55 7.49 19.67 20.56
C ASP A 55 7.52 18.54 21.60
N LEU A 56 7.33 18.85 22.88
CA LEU A 56 7.44 17.89 23.98
C LEU A 56 6.45 16.73 23.88
N CYS A 57 5.34 16.92 23.18
CA CYS A 57 4.26 15.95 23.12
C CYS A 57 3.95 15.43 21.72
N HIS A 58 4.56 16.01 20.67
CA HIS A 58 4.24 15.71 19.29
C HIS A 58 5.45 15.25 18.50
N HIS A 59 5.24 14.21 17.72
CA HIS A 59 6.23 13.71 16.77
C HIS A 59 5.65 13.77 15.37
N GLU A 60 6.47 14.23 14.43
CA GLU A 60 6.15 14.15 13.02
C GLU A 60 6.90 12.99 12.41
N TYR A 61 6.19 12.17 11.67
CA TYR A 61 6.76 11.01 10.99
C TYR A 61 6.75 11.23 9.50
N THR A 62 7.82 10.80 8.85
CA THR A 62 7.90 10.66 7.39
C THR A 62 8.17 9.19 7.11
N ALA A 63 7.34 8.57 6.32
CA ALA A 63 7.42 7.14 6.06
C ALA A 63 7.16 6.81 4.61
N ALA A 64 7.62 5.64 4.18
CA ALA A 64 7.24 5.06 2.92
C ALA A 64 6.04 4.15 3.15
N LEU A 65 4.91 4.49 2.52
CA LEU A 65 3.72 3.64 2.48
C LEU A 65 3.82 2.80 1.21
N ASN A 66 3.94 1.51 1.39
CA ASN A 66 4.08 0.57 0.28
C ASN A 66 2.76 -0.16 0.06
N ILE A 67 2.34 -0.22 -1.19
CA ILE A 67 1.19 -1.00 -1.61
C ILE A 67 1.70 -2.00 -2.63
N ALA A 68 1.95 -3.22 -2.18
CA ALA A 68 2.50 -4.28 -3.00
C ALA A 68 1.38 -5.15 -3.55
N ILE A 69 1.34 -5.28 -4.87
CA ILE A 69 0.35 -6.07 -5.58
C ILE A 69 1.02 -7.35 -6.05
N TYR A 70 0.57 -8.48 -5.55
CA TYR A 70 1.08 -9.81 -5.93
C TYR A 70 0.11 -10.44 -6.91
N LEU A 71 0.65 -10.95 -8.01
CA LEU A 71 -0.15 -11.49 -9.11
C LEU A 71 0.46 -12.77 -9.64
N LYS A 72 -0.38 -13.78 -9.93
CA LYS A 72 0.08 -15.00 -10.59
C LYS A 72 0.54 -14.68 -12.01
N THR A 73 1.68 -15.24 -12.43
CA THR A 73 2.32 -14.90 -13.71
C THR A 73 1.43 -15.12 -14.93
N ALA A 74 0.49 -16.09 -14.84
CA ALA A 74 -0.42 -16.37 -15.93
C ALA A 74 -1.32 -15.18 -16.31
N LEU A 75 -1.48 -14.20 -15.40
CA LEU A 75 -2.35 -13.04 -15.62
C LEU A 75 -1.64 -11.88 -16.31
N GLY A 76 -0.29 -11.84 -16.24
CA GLY A 76 0.53 -10.88 -16.96
C GLY A 76 0.62 -9.47 -16.38
N ASP A 77 1.48 -8.66 -16.98
CA ASP A 77 1.75 -7.29 -16.53
C ASP A 77 0.55 -6.36 -16.73
N ASP A 78 -0.24 -6.58 -17.77
CA ASP A 78 -1.41 -5.73 -18.03
C ASP A 78 -2.41 -5.79 -16.89
N ALA A 79 -2.66 -6.98 -16.34
CA ALA A 79 -3.55 -7.14 -15.20
C ALA A 79 -2.96 -6.47 -13.94
N LEU A 80 -1.65 -6.54 -13.78
CA LEU A 80 -0.93 -5.89 -12.69
C LEU A 80 -1.09 -4.36 -12.76
N ASP A 81 -0.90 -3.81 -13.95
CA ASP A 81 -1.03 -2.36 -14.19
C ASP A 81 -2.47 -1.90 -14.01
N ASP A 82 -3.45 -2.69 -14.43
CA ASP A 82 -4.86 -2.35 -14.26
C ASP A 82 -5.22 -2.20 -12.77
N ILE A 83 -4.73 -3.11 -11.94
CA ILE A 83 -4.94 -3.03 -10.49
C ILE A 83 -4.23 -1.81 -9.91
N ALA A 84 -3.00 -1.57 -10.32
CA ALA A 84 -2.21 -0.43 -9.87
C ALA A 84 -2.89 0.89 -10.22
N ASP A 85 -3.43 1.00 -11.43
CA ASP A 85 -4.14 2.20 -11.87
C ASP A 85 -5.39 2.47 -11.02
N LYS A 86 -6.13 1.43 -10.68
CA LYS A 86 -7.30 1.56 -9.81
C LYS A 86 -6.91 2.05 -8.41
N ILE A 87 -5.81 1.54 -7.87
CA ILE A 87 -5.30 1.97 -6.57
C ILE A 87 -4.87 3.43 -6.62
N LYS A 88 -4.08 3.80 -7.63
CA LYS A 88 -3.63 5.18 -7.81
C LYS A 88 -4.80 6.14 -7.93
N GLU A 89 -5.80 5.79 -8.72
CA GLU A 89 -7.00 6.60 -8.90
C GLU A 89 -7.75 6.76 -7.58
N ARG A 90 -7.96 5.67 -6.85
CA ARG A 90 -8.67 5.71 -5.57
C ARG A 90 -7.95 6.58 -4.54
N LEU A 91 -6.63 6.45 -4.44
CA LEU A 91 -5.84 7.26 -3.52
C LEU A 91 -5.79 8.73 -3.93
N SER A 92 -5.74 9.01 -5.23
CA SER A 92 -5.81 10.37 -5.75
C SER A 92 -7.13 11.05 -5.36
N VAL A 93 -8.24 10.34 -5.48
CA VAL A 93 -9.56 10.83 -5.05
C VAL A 93 -9.57 11.06 -3.54
N ALA A 94 -9.03 10.14 -2.76
CA ALA A 94 -8.96 10.26 -1.31
C ALA A 94 -8.16 11.48 -0.87
N ILE A 95 -7.04 11.76 -1.52
CA ILE A 95 -6.21 12.93 -1.25
C ILE A 95 -6.98 14.22 -1.59
N SER A 96 -7.62 14.26 -2.76
CA SER A 96 -8.38 15.43 -3.20
C SER A 96 -9.57 15.74 -2.29
N ASN A 97 -10.20 14.74 -1.72
CA ASN A 97 -11.37 14.86 -0.85
C ASN A 97 -11.03 14.89 0.64
N ASP A 98 -9.74 14.94 0.99
CA ASP A 98 -9.26 14.92 2.37
C ASP A 98 -9.75 13.71 3.18
N GLU A 99 -10.00 12.58 2.54
CA GLU A 99 -10.47 11.37 3.21
C GLU A 99 -9.44 10.78 4.18
N LEU A 100 -8.15 11.06 3.97
CA LEU A 100 -7.04 10.57 4.79
C LEU A 100 -6.51 11.63 5.77
N SER A 101 -7.06 12.85 5.75
CA SER A 101 -6.53 14.00 6.48
C SER A 101 -6.55 13.85 8.01
N GLU A 102 -7.38 12.97 8.55
CA GLU A 102 -7.39 12.70 9.99
C GLU A 102 -6.04 12.17 10.49
N ASN A 103 -5.39 11.35 9.69
CA ASN A 103 -4.13 10.68 10.07
C ASN A 103 -2.93 11.12 9.24
N ILE A 104 -3.13 11.46 7.98
CA ILE A 104 -2.06 11.75 7.03
C ILE A 104 -2.15 13.20 6.57
N SER A 105 -1.07 13.97 6.75
CA SER A 105 -1.01 15.38 6.32
C SER A 105 -0.54 15.54 4.88
N GLU A 106 0.35 14.68 4.40
CA GLU A 106 0.87 14.71 3.03
C GLU A 106 1.03 13.30 2.49
N MET A 107 0.76 13.11 1.20
CA MET A 107 0.92 11.85 0.52
C MET A 107 1.30 12.06 -0.95
N THR A 108 2.44 11.52 -1.36
CA THR A 108 2.97 11.69 -2.71
C THR A 108 3.53 10.37 -3.22
N LEU A 109 3.14 9.97 -4.43
CA LEU A 109 3.71 8.79 -5.08
C LEU A 109 5.15 9.11 -5.49
N ILE A 110 6.12 8.31 -5.00
CA ILE A 110 7.54 8.56 -5.26
C ILE A 110 8.20 7.50 -6.13
N SER A 111 7.66 6.28 -6.17
CA SER A 111 8.21 5.24 -7.04
C SER A 111 7.20 4.16 -7.34
N TYR A 112 7.46 3.45 -8.42
CA TYR A 112 6.66 2.33 -8.90
C TYR A 112 7.64 1.27 -9.36
N GLU A 113 7.68 0.16 -8.65
CA GLU A 113 8.69 -0.89 -8.88
C GLU A 113 8.02 -2.21 -9.26
N TYR A 114 8.67 -2.94 -10.16
CA TYR A 114 8.25 -4.28 -10.55
C TYR A 114 9.27 -5.29 -10.08
N GLU A 115 8.79 -6.41 -9.56
CA GLU A 115 9.62 -7.55 -9.19
C GLU A 115 8.97 -8.84 -9.70
N GLN A 116 9.79 -9.84 -9.92
CA GLN A 116 9.36 -11.15 -10.36
C GLN A 116 10.06 -12.21 -9.53
N ASP A 117 9.35 -13.32 -9.24
CA ASP A 117 9.97 -14.51 -8.68
C ASP A 117 10.97 -15.06 -9.69
N THR A 118 12.27 -14.94 -9.38
CA THR A 118 13.36 -15.32 -10.28
C THR A 118 13.64 -16.82 -10.29
N THR A 119 13.19 -17.55 -9.28
CA THR A 119 13.45 -18.98 -9.12
C THR A 119 12.43 -19.82 -9.87
N ASN A 120 11.15 -19.64 -9.56
CA ASN A 120 10.07 -20.46 -10.11
C ASN A 120 9.21 -19.71 -11.11
N ARG A 121 9.36 -18.39 -11.21
CA ARG A 121 8.56 -17.50 -12.06
C ARG A 121 7.07 -17.69 -11.88
N THR A 122 6.65 -17.88 -10.62
CA THR A 122 5.25 -18.16 -10.28
C THR A 122 4.42 -16.90 -10.01
N TRP A 123 5.11 -15.76 -9.76
CA TRP A 123 4.42 -14.53 -9.42
C TRP A 123 5.19 -13.30 -9.89
N PHE A 124 4.41 -12.21 -10.05
CA PHE A 124 4.94 -10.86 -10.23
C PHE A 124 4.48 -9.99 -9.07
N VAL A 125 5.27 -8.96 -8.78
CA VAL A 125 4.90 -7.93 -7.80
C VAL A 125 5.07 -6.56 -8.42
N SER A 126 4.09 -5.70 -8.19
CA SER A 126 4.20 -4.27 -8.44
C SER A 126 4.08 -3.56 -7.10
N ASN A 127 5.04 -2.71 -6.76
CA ASN A 127 5.03 -1.95 -5.52
C ASN A 127 4.86 -0.46 -5.80
N LEU A 128 3.74 0.08 -5.35
CA LEU A 128 3.49 1.52 -5.34
C LEU A 128 4.03 2.06 -4.02
N LYS A 129 5.02 2.94 -4.10
CA LYS A 129 5.61 3.55 -2.91
C LYS A 129 5.22 5.02 -2.83
N TYR A 130 4.53 5.37 -1.73
CA TYR A 130 4.15 6.74 -1.43
C TYR A 130 4.98 7.25 -0.26
N GLN A 131 5.42 8.49 -0.36
CA GLN A 131 5.96 9.19 0.82
C GLN A 131 4.79 9.85 1.53
N ILE A 132 4.64 9.55 2.81
CA ILE A 132 3.59 10.15 3.64
C ILE A 132 4.18 10.86 4.84
N LYS A 133 3.47 11.89 5.30
CA LYS A 133 3.77 12.59 6.55
C LYS A 133 2.55 12.55 7.45
N TYR A 134 2.79 12.31 8.72
CA TYR A 134 1.73 12.23 9.71
C TYR A 134 2.27 12.55 11.10
N GLU A 135 1.36 12.85 12.02
CA GLU A 135 1.70 13.20 13.39
C GLU A 135 0.91 12.32 14.36
N ASP A 136 1.47 12.10 15.55
CA ASP A 136 0.74 11.46 16.65
C ASP A 136 0.47 12.43 17.81
#